data_65f71ed632ecebd6cbd40890a8f83fa8
#
_entry.id   65f71ed632ecebd6cbd40890a8f83fa8
#
_cell.length_a   1.000
_cell.length_b   1.000
_cell.length_c   1.000
_cell.angle_alpha   90.00
_cell.angle_beta   90.00
_cell.angle_gamma   90.00
#
_symmetry.space_group_name_H-M   'P 1'
#
loop_
_entity.id
_entity.type
_entity.pdbx_description
1 polymer ?
#
loop_
_entity_poly.entity_id
_entity_poly.type
_entity_poly.pdbx_seq_one_letter_code
_entity_poly.pdbx_strand_id
1 'polypeptide(L)'
;MQQFSLSANIEEGLSKNFQYIVTPNARDVASGLVDGYRTGIHSFTIIGSYGTGKSSFLLALEKDLQSNGSYSLLNPQTLSAKAKFDVLKIVGDYKDFVSLMRDKLSVDGTADNVLDRLREIYNQAKKQGKFLVIFIDEFGKVLEHAAKNNPEQELYFMQKLAEFVNVPTRQILLVTTLHQNFSAYARRLSALQKEEWTKVKGRFKELVFIEPVEQLLYLASTQLNAKNDVGVRAEYMEKLCQLAKTTKFVSDSFTSTTANALYPLEPFSAYAITQAIQRLSLIHI
;
A
#
# COMPACT_ATOMS: atom_id res chain seq x y z
N MET A 1 -9.21 -17.40 -20.08
CA MET A 1 -8.17 -16.42 -19.74
C MET A 1 -8.69 -15.59 -18.60
N GLN A 2 -8.08 -15.65 -17.42
CA GLN A 2 -8.40 -14.75 -16.33
C GLN A 2 -7.87 -13.36 -16.73
N GLN A 3 -8.75 -12.41 -16.76
CA GLN A 3 -8.39 -11.02 -17.08
C GLN A 3 -7.68 -10.42 -15.86
N PHE A 4 -6.37 -10.23 -15.98
CA PHE A 4 -5.58 -9.53 -14.99
C PHE A 4 -5.95 -8.05 -15.03
N SER A 5 -6.46 -7.50 -13.94
CA SER A 5 -6.54 -6.06 -13.78
C SER A 5 -5.12 -5.53 -13.54
N LEU A 6 -4.57 -4.81 -14.50
CA LEU A 6 -3.23 -4.20 -14.43
C LEU A 6 -3.12 -3.11 -13.36
N SER A 7 -4.23 -2.58 -12.86
CA SER A 7 -4.26 -1.67 -11.72
C SER A 7 -5.50 -1.95 -10.87
N ALA A 8 -5.30 -2.06 -9.56
CA ALA A 8 -6.39 -2.20 -8.60
C ALA A 8 -6.85 -0.80 -8.17
N ASN A 9 -8.09 -0.43 -8.54
CA ASN A 9 -8.72 0.78 -8.05
C ASN A 9 -9.45 0.45 -6.73
N ILE A 10 -9.01 1.03 -5.62
CA ILE A 10 -9.61 0.72 -4.31
C ILE A 10 -11.07 1.19 -4.20
N GLU A 11 -11.49 2.21 -4.95
CA GLU A 11 -12.86 2.73 -4.92
C GLU A 11 -13.87 1.83 -5.64
N GLU A 12 -13.45 1.13 -6.68
CA GLU A 12 -14.29 0.17 -7.40
C GLU A 12 -14.57 -1.10 -6.58
N GLY A 13 -13.77 -1.30 -5.52
CA GLY A 13 -13.89 -2.45 -4.63
C GLY A 13 -13.31 -3.73 -5.22
N LEU A 14 -13.60 -4.84 -4.52
CA LEU A 14 -13.09 -6.15 -4.90
C LEU A 14 -13.91 -6.73 -6.06
N SER A 15 -13.24 -7.13 -7.14
CA SER A 15 -13.87 -8.00 -8.14
C SER A 15 -14.22 -9.35 -7.49
N LYS A 16 -15.27 -10.03 -8.00
CA LYS A 16 -15.68 -11.36 -7.50
C LYS A 16 -14.54 -12.40 -7.51
N ASN A 17 -13.56 -12.21 -8.39
CA ASN A 17 -12.43 -13.10 -8.60
C ASN A 17 -11.13 -12.59 -8.01
N PHE A 18 -11.17 -11.55 -7.15
CA PHE A 18 -9.97 -11.01 -6.53
C PHE A 18 -9.32 -12.06 -5.64
N GLN A 19 -8.10 -12.43 -5.99
CA GLN A 19 -7.25 -13.30 -5.20
C GLN A 19 -6.01 -12.52 -4.78
N TYR A 20 -5.68 -12.58 -3.51
CA TYR A 20 -4.50 -11.95 -2.94
C TYR A 20 -3.58 -13.02 -2.37
N ILE A 21 -2.33 -13.02 -2.80
CA ILE A 21 -1.31 -13.91 -2.25
C ILE A 21 -0.61 -13.15 -1.13
N VAL A 22 -0.78 -13.64 0.08
CA VAL A 22 -0.21 -13.02 1.27
C VAL A 22 1.28 -13.32 1.36
N THR A 23 2.09 -12.29 1.21
CA THR A 23 3.54 -12.37 1.35
C THR A 23 3.97 -12.14 2.79
N PRO A 24 5.19 -12.56 3.20
CA PRO A 24 5.76 -12.21 4.50
C PRO A 24 5.78 -10.69 4.73
N ASN A 25 6.24 -9.92 3.74
CA ASN A 25 6.27 -8.45 3.84
C ASN A 25 4.86 -7.84 4.03
N ALA A 26 3.84 -8.37 3.36
CA ALA A 26 2.47 -7.91 3.56
C ALA A 26 1.98 -8.14 5.01
N ARG A 27 2.36 -9.27 5.63
CA ARG A 27 2.06 -9.55 7.04
C ARG A 27 2.82 -8.62 7.97
N ASP A 28 4.09 -8.35 7.69
CA ASP A 28 4.92 -7.44 8.50
C ASP A 28 4.34 -6.02 8.47
N VAL A 29 3.91 -5.54 7.29
CA VAL A 29 3.23 -4.25 7.17
C VAL A 29 1.90 -4.23 7.92
N ALA A 30 1.08 -5.27 7.81
CA ALA A 30 -0.18 -5.37 8.56
C ALA A 30 0.06 -5.42 10.08
N SER A 31 1.07 -6.16 10.53
CA SER A 31 1.50 -6.17 11.94
C SER A 31 1.97 -4.78 12.39
N GLY A 32 2.75 -4.10 11.55
CA GLY A 32 3.23 -2.73 11.81
C GLY A 32 2.11 -1.70 11.99
N LEU A 33 0.96 -1.88 11.30
CA LEU A 33 -0.25 -1.08 11.51
C LEU A 33 -0.84 -1.32 12.90
N VAL A 34 -0.98 -2.60 13.29
CA VAL A 34 -1.52 -2.99 14.61
C VAL A 34 -0.62 -2.49 15.75
N ASP A 35 0.67 -2.72 15.64
CA ASP A 35 1.64 -2.34 16.67
C ASP A 35 1.73 -0.82 16.83
N GLY A 36 1.69 -0.09 15.71
CA GLY A 36 1.61 1.36 15.74
C GLY A 36 0.33 1.86 16.39
N TYR A 37 -0.82 1.29 16.02
CA TYR A 37 -2.10 1.65 16.62
C TYR A 37 -2.11 1.44 18.14
N ARG A 38 -1.57 0.33 18.63
CA ARG A 38 -1.45 0.03 20.07
C ARG A 38 -0.55 1.02 20.81
N THR A 39 0.41 1.62 20.12
CA THR A 39 1.30 2.66 20.68
C THR A 39 0.78 4.08 20.50
N GLY A 40 -0.46 4.25 20.02
CA GLY A 40 -1.12 5.55 19.86
C GLY A 40 -0.85 6.25 18.52
N ILE A 41 -0.23 5.56 17.57
CA ILE A 41 -0.03 6.07 16.20
C ILE A 41 -1.17 5.51 15.33
N HIS A 42 -2.02 6.39 14.82
CA HIS A 42 -3.18 6.01 14.03
C HIS A 42 -3.08 6.43 12.56
N SER A 43 -2.03 7.15 12.16
CA SER A 43 -1.76 7.57 10.79
C SER A 43 -0.49 6.93 10.25
N PHE A 44 -0.62 6.27 9.11
CA PHE A 44 0.42 5.47 8.47
C PHE A 44 0.58 5.82 7.01
N THR A 45 1.79 5.64 6.52
CA THR A 45 2.13 5.75 5.11
C THR A 45 2.84 4.48 4.66
N ILE A 46 2.25 3.77 3.72
CA ILE A 46 2.83 2.59 3.09
C ILE A 46 3.64 3.04 1.88
N ILE A 47 4.95 2.79 1.92
CA ILE A 47 5.90 3.24 0.89
C ILE A 47 6.38 2.03 0.08
N GLY A 48 6.24 2.10 -1.23
CA GLY A 48 6.76 1.09 -2.15
C GLY A 48 6.65 1.54 -3.59
N SER A 49 7.55 1.12 -4.46
CA SER A 49 7.57 1.47 -5.88
C SER A 49 6.23 1.20 -6.58
N TYR A 50 6.04 1.76 -7.77
CA TYR A 50 4.89 1.41 -8.60
C TYR A 50 4.85 -0.09 -8.90
N GLY A 51 3.65 -0.66 -8.96
CA GLY A 51 3.47 -2.09 -9.29
C GLY A 51 3.81 -3.08 -8.16
N THR A 52 4.20 -2.62 -6.96
CA THR A 52 4.51 -3.52 -5.82
C THR A 52 3.28 -4.13 -5.13
N GLY A 53 2.06 -3.76 -5.55
CA GLY A 53 0.83 -4.34 -5.00
C GLY A 53 0.24 -3.59 -3.81
N LYS A 54 0.62 -2.33 -3.53
CA LYS A 54 0.08 -1.54 -2.41
C LYS A 54 -1.45 -1.42 -2.44
N SER A 55 -2.03 -1.07 -3.60
CA SER A 55 -3.49 -0.97 -3.76
C SER A 55 -4.18 -2.32 -3.54
N SER A 56 -3.59 -3.40 -4.05
CA SER A 56 -4.07 -4.77 -3.81
C SER A 56 -3.97 -5.17 -2.33
N PHE A 57 -2.93 -4.71 -1.63
CA PHE A 57 -2.79 -4.88 -0.19
C PHE A 57 -3.90 -4.16 0.57
N LEU A 58 -4.22 -2.90 0.22
CA LEU A 58 -5.32 -2.15 0.85
C LEU A 58 -6.66 -2.87 0.66
N LEU A 59 -6.93 -3.41 -0.54
CA LEU A 59 -8.14 -4.17 -0.82
C LEU A 59 -8.19 -5.50 -0.04
N ALA A 60 -7.07 -6.20 0.07
CA ALA A 60 -6.98 -7.42 0.87
C ALA A 60 -7.16 -7.13 2.37
N LEU A 61 -6.59 -6.02 2.85
CA LEU A 61 -6.75 -5.55 4.22
C LEU A 61 -8.22 -5.18 4.51
N GLU A 62 -8.88 -4.45 3.60
CA GLU A 62 -10.32 -4.17 3.70
C GLU A 62 -11.13 -5.46 3.85
N LYS A 63 -10.85 -6.46 3.00
CA LYS A 63 -11.55 -7.73 3.05
C LYS A 63 -11.31 -8.49 4.35
N ASP A 64 -10.08 -8.47 4.86
CA ASP A 64 -9.77 -9.07 6.17
C ASP A 64 -10.56 -8.41 7.30
N LEU A 65 -10.64 -7.08 7.29
CA LEU A 65 -11.39 -6.31 8.29
C LEU A 65 -12.88 -6.59 8.22
N GLN A 66 -13.45 -6.71 7.01
CA GLN A 66 -14.89 -6.92 6.82
C GLN A 66 -15.34 -8.38 6.96
N SER A 67 -14.46 -9.33 6.64
CA SER A 67 -14.75 -10.77 6.58
C SER A 67 -13.99 -11.58 7.64
N ASN A 68 -13.59 -10.95 8.72
CA ASN A 68 -12.95 -11.57 9.89
C ASN A 68 -11.69 -12.40 9.54
N GLY A 69 -10.81 -11.82 8.72
CA GLY A 69 -9.49 -12.41 8.44
C GLY A 69 -9.45 -13.38 7.27
N SER A 70 -10.15 -13.10 6.18
CA SER A 70 -10.20 -13.95 4.97
C SER A 70 -8.83 -14.29 4.38
N TYR A 71 -7.87 -13.36 4.44
CA TYR A 71 -6.50 -13.55 3.96
C TYR A 71 -5.48 -13.79 5.09
N SER A 72 -5.91 -13.66 6.35
CA SER A 72 -5.02 -13.78 7.51
C SER A 72 -3.83 -12.81 7.48
N LEU A 73 -4.05 -11.59 6.95
CA LEU A 73 -3.08 -10.49 7.02
C LEU A 73 -2.96 -10.00 8.45
N LEU A 74 -4.12 -9.78 9.11
CA LEU A 74 -4.18 -9.43 10.51
C LEU A 74 -5.44 -10.04 11.16
N ASN A 75 -5.42 -10.15 12.48
CA ASN A 75 -6.63 -10.46 13.23
C ASN A 75 -7.39 -9.16 13.51
N PRO A 76 -8.62 -8.95 12.96
CA PRO A 76 -9.38 -7.72 13.15
C PRO A 76 -9.66 -7.36 14.61
N GLN A 77 -9.75 -8.37 15.48
CA GLN A 77 -9.96 -8.18 16.93
C GLN A 77 -8.78 -7.48 17.60
N THR A 78 -7.59 -7.45 16.98
CA THR A 78 -6.43 -6.72 17.50
C THR A 78 -6.60 -5.20 17.42
N LEU A 79 -7.44 -4.71 16.52
CA LEU A 79 -7.79 -3.29 16.37
C LEU A 79 -9.09 -2.96 17.11
N SER A 80 -10.09 -3.83 17.03
CA SER A 80 -11.40 -3.62 17.67
C SER A 80 -11.99 -4.93 18.16
N ALA A 81 -12.30 -5.00 19.45
CA ALA A 81 -12.88 -6.20 20.07
C ALA A 81 -14.18 -6.66 19.40
N LYS A 82 -14.97 -5.74 18.85
CA LYS A 82 -16.22 -6.03 18.13
C LYS A 82 -15.99 -6.46 16.69
N ALA A 83 -14.77 -6.31 16.16
CA ALA A 83 -14.39 -6.59 14.76
C ALA A 83 -15.38 -6.04 13.71
N LYS A 84 -15.94 -4.84 13.98
CA LYS A 84 -16.84 -4.13 13.06
C LYS A 84 -16.15 -2.88 12.55
N PHE A 85 -16.07 -2.76 11.23
CA PHE A 85 -15.33 -1.69 10.57
C PHE A 85 -16.18 -0.95 9.55
N ASP A 86 -15.98 0.36 9.48
CA ASP A 86 -16.42 1.23 8.39
C ASP A 86 -15.16 1.65 7.63
N VAL A 87 -15.15 1.48 6.31
CA VAL A 87 -13.99 1.78 5.47
C VAL A 87 -14.33 2.90 4.50
N LEU A 88 -13.64 4.03 4.62
CA LEU A 88 -13.68 5.13 3.69
C LEU A 88 -12.48 5.01 2.74
N LYS A 89 -12.72 4.94 1.43
CA LYS A 89 -11.70 4.79 0.40
C LYS A 89 -11.63 6.03 -0.47
N ILE A 90 -10.40 6.51 -0.69
CA ILE A 90 -10.10 7.70 -1.47
C ILE A 90 -8.91 7.38 -2.36
N VAL A 91 -9.01 7.69 -3.65
CA VAL A 91 -7.86 7.66 -4.57
C VAL A 91 -7.37 9.08 -4.74
N GLY A 92 -6.09 9.30 -4.46
CA GLY A 92 -5.41 10.58 -4.65
C GLY A 92 -5.31 10.96 -6.12
N ASP A 93 -5.44 12.26 -6.37
CA ASP A 93 -5.29 12.84 -7.68
C ASP A 93 -4.37 14.07 -7.61
N TYR A 94 -3.87 14.51 -8.76
CA TYR A 94 -3.03 15.71 -8.85
C TYR A 94 -3.87 16.97 -8.71
N LYS A 95 -4.37 17.23 -7.52
CA LYS A 95 -5.15 18.40 -7.16
C LYS A 95 -5.02 18.75 -5.68
N ASP A 96 -5.55 19.90 -5.32
CA ASP A 96 -5.66 20.38 -3.94
C ASP A 96 -6.32 19.34 -3.04
N PHE A 97 -5.71 19.06 -1.88
CA PHE A 97 -6.16 18.00 -0.99
C PHE A 97 -7.51 18.28 -0.36
N VAL A 98 -7.76 19.53 0.01
CA VAL A 98 -9.07 19.95 0.54
C VAL A 98 -10.15 19.75 -0.52
N SER A 99 -9.87 20.14 -1.77
CA SER A 99 -10.78 19.93 -2.89
C SER A 99 -11.04 18.45 -3.18
N LEU A 100 -10.00 17.62 -3.13
CA LEU A 100 -10.17 16.16 -3.24
C LEU A 100 -11.10 15.62 -2.15
N MET A 101 -10.86 16.01 -0.91
CA MET A 101 -11.66 15.54 0.22
C MET A 101 -13.10 16.06 0.16
N ARG A 102 -13.30 17.31 -0.30
CA ARG A 102 -14.65 17.88 -0.49
C ARG A 102 -15.46 17.05 -1.47
N ASP A 103 -14.88 16.74 -2.62
CA ASP A 103 -15.56 15.93 -3.65
C ASP A 103 -15.90 14.53 -3.11
N LYS A 104 -14.97 13.89 -2.42
CA LYS A 104 -15.15 12.53 -1.89
C LYS A 104 -16.14 12.46 -0.73
N LEU A 105 -16.21 13.49 0.09
CA LEU A 105 -17.11 13.55 1.26
C LEU A 105 -18.44 14.25 0.97
N SER A 106 -18.61 14.76 -0.27
CA SER A 106 -19.79 15.51 -0.70
C SER A 106 -20.09 16.66 0.28
N VAL A 107 -19.09 17.48 0.55
CA VAL A 107 -19.18 18.64 1.45
C VAL A 107 -18.61 19.87 0.76
N ASP A 108 -19.30 21.00 0.90
CA ASP A 108 -18.84 22.29 0.43
C ASP A 108 -18.14 23.09 1.53
N GLY A 109 -17.35 24.09 1.13
CA GLY A 109 -16.73 25.02 2.06
C GLY A 109 -15.22 24.85 2.22
N THR A 110 -14.73 25.12 3.43
CA THR A 110 -13.31 25.22 3.77
C THR A 110 -12.72 23.88 4.27
N ALA A 111 -11.42 23.87 4.57
CA ALA A 111 -10.75 22.76 5.24
C ALA A 111 -11.43 22.35 6.56
N ASP A 112 -11.96 23.32 7.32
CA ASP A 112 -12.65 23.05 8.58
C ASP A 112 -13.97 22.30 8.35
N ASN A 113 -14.72 22.65 7.30
CA ASN A 113 -15.94 21.92 6.92
C ASN A 113 -15.63 20.44 6.55
N VAL A 114 -14.52 20.19 5.86
CA VAL A 114 -14.05 18.83 5.57
C VAL A 114 -13.74 18.07 6.85
N LEU A 115 -13.03 18.70 7.80
CA LEU A 115 -12.71 18.08 9.10
C LEU A 115 -13.97 17.83 9.93
N ASP A 116 -14.93 18.76 9.91
CA ASP A 116 -16.21 18.57 10.60
C ASP A 116 -16.99 17.40 9.99
N ARG A 117 -17.01 17.28 8.67
CA ARG A 117 -17.62 16.15 7.98
C ARG A 117 -16.95 14.81 8.36
N LEU A 118 -15.63 14.77 8.46
CA LEU A 118 -14.90 13.60 8.94
C LEU A 118 -15.24 13.27 10.40
N ARG A 119 -15.41 14.29 11.26
CA ARG A 119 -15.87 14.10 12.65
C ARG A 119 -17.27 13.49 12.70
N GLU A 120 -18.19 13.94 11.84
CA GLU A 120 -19.52 13.37 11.73
C GLU A 120 -19.47 11.88 11.34
N ILE A 121 -18.70 11.54 10.30
CA ILE A 121 -18.52 10.15 9.85
C ILE A 121 -17.96 9.30 10.99
N TYR A 122 -16.91 9.78 11.67
CA TYR A 122 -16.35 9.09 12.83
C TYR A 122 -17.38 8.88 13.94
N ASN A 123 -18.15 9.92 14.27
CA ASN A 123 -19.16 9.85 15.32
C ASN A 123 -20.29 8.88 14.97
N GLN A 124 -20.68 8.79 13.69
CA GLN A 124 -21.65 7.82 13.19
C GLN A 124 -21.13 6.39 13.32
N ALA A 125 -19.90 6.14 12.89
CA ALA A 125 -19.25 4.83 13.06
C ALA A 125 -19.17 4.45 14.55
N LYS A 126 -18.72 5.36 15.40
CA LYS A 126 -18.63 5.16 16.86
C LYS A 126 -19.98 4.82 17.49
N LYS A 127 -21.07 5.54 17.13
CA LYS A 127 -22.44 5.25 17.61
C LYS A 127 -22.89 3.84 17.23
N GLN A 128 -22.46 3.34 16.07
CA GLN A 128 -22.73 1.98 15.60
C GLN A 128 -21.78 0.92 16.21
N GLY A 129 -20.83 1.35 17.03
CA GLY A 129 -19.80 0.49 17.61
C GLY A 129 -18.81 -0.04 16.57
N LYS A 130 -18.59 0.72 15.51
CA LYS A 130 -17.65 0.41 14.44
C LYS A 130 -16.34 1.20 14.58
N PHE A 131 -15.26 0.61 14.11
CA PHE A 131 -13.96 1.22 13.94
C PHE A 131 -13.88 1.86 12.55
N LEU A 132 -13.47 3.12 12.45
CA LEU A 132 -13.33 3.80 11.16
C LEU A 132 -11.93 3.58 10.58
N VAL A 133 -11.86 3.12 9.34
CA VAL A 133 -10.60 3.02 8.58
C VAL A 133 -10.69 3.94 7.37
N ILE A 134 -9.68 4.78 7.16
CA ILE A 134 -9.56 5.68 6.02
C ILE A 134 -8.37 5.22 5.18
N PHE A 135 -8.60 4.84 3.95
CA PHE A 135 -7.57 4.57 2.96
C PHE A 135 -7.46 5.74 1.98
N ILE A 136 -6.24 6.24 1.79
CA ILE A 136 -5.93 7.20 0.72
C ILE A 136 -4.83 6.58 -0.16
N ASP A 137 -5.24 5.96 -1.23
CA ASP A 137 -4.31 5.41 -2.21
C ASP A 137 -3.77 6.51 -3.12
N GLU A 138 -2.58 6.31 -3.68
CA GLU A 138 -1.91 7.30 -4.53
C GLU A 138 -1.75 8.70 -3.90
N PHE A 139 -1.60 8.77 -2.60
CA PHE A 139 -1.44 10.03 -1.85
C PHE A 139 -0.25 10.87 -2.33
N GLY A 140 0.73 10.24 -2.99
CA GLY A 140 1.86 10.92 -3.62
C GLY A 140 1.46 12.00 -4.63
N LYS A 141 0.37 11.81 -5.38
CA LYS A 141 -0.13 12.83 -6.32
C LYS A 141 -0.58 14.10 -5.60
N VAL A 142 -1.22 13.96 -4.44
CA VAL A 142 -1.61 15.08 -3.58
C VAL A 142 -0.37 15.80 -3.07
N LEU A 143 0.66 15.05 -2.60
CA LEU A 143 1.91 15.63 -2.12
C LEU A 143 2.68 16.35 -3.22
N GLU A 144 2.67 15.84 -4.45
CA GLU A 144 3.28 16.50 -5.61
C GLU A 144 2.58 17.82 -5.94
N HIS A 145 1.25 17.84 -5.90
CA HIS A 145 0.46 19.06 -6.09
C HIS A 145 0.78 20.07 -4.99
N ALA A 146 0.74 19.65 -3.72
CA ALA A 146 1.03 20.47 -2.56
C ALA A 146 2.41 21.14 -2.66
N ALA A 147 3.45 20.35 -3.02
CA ALA A 147 4.81 20.86 -3.12
C ALA A 147 4.99 21.92 -4.22
N LYS A 148 4.14 21.92 -5.27
CA LYS A 148 4.27 22.85 -6.41
C LYS A 148 3.37 24.08 -6.32
N ASN A 149 2.22 23.97 -5.65
CA ASN A 149 1.19 25.02 -5.71
C ASN A 149 1.07 25.77 -4.38
N ASN A 150 0.51 25.18 -3.35
CA ASN A 150 0.21 25.86 -2.07
C ASN A 150 0.69 25.04 -0.87
N PRO A 151 2.03 24.86 -0.70
CA PRO A 151 2.54 23.93 0.31
C PRO A 151 2.08 24.24 1.73
N GLU A 152 1.95 25.52 2.11
CA GLU A 152 1.59 25.91 3.47
C GLU A 152 0.14 25.53 3.84
N GLN A 153 -0.81 25.81 2.97
CA GLN A 153 -2.23 25.49 3.20
C GLN A 153 -2.46 23.97 3.17
N GLU A 154 -1.83 23.29 2.23
CA GLU A 154 -1.92 21.84 2.08
C GLU A 154 -1.33 21.13 3.29
N LEU A 155 -0.14 21.53 3.73
CA LEU A 155 0.51 20.98 4.91
C LEU A 155 -0.29 21.23 6.18
N TYR A 156 -0.89 22.43 6.32
CA TYR A 156 -1.75 22.73 7.44
C TYR A 156 -2.95 21.76 7.51
N PHE A 157 -3.61 21.50 6.39
CA PHE A 157 -4.73 20.57 6.35
C PHE A 157 -4.29 19.13 6.66
N MET A 158 -3.18 18.67 6.06
CA MET A 158 -2.61 17.34 6.35
C MET A 158 -2.27 17.17 7.84
N GLN A 159 -1.70 18.23 8.44
CA GLN A 159 -1.41 18.26 9.86
C GLN A 159 -2.69 18.11 10.69
N LYS A 160 -3.73 18.90 10.39
CA LYS A 160 -5.02 18.83 11.08
C LYS A 160 -5.70 17.48 10.97
N LEU A 161 -5.63 16.87 9.78
CA LEU A 161 -6.14 15.51 9.56
C LEU A 161 -5.38 14.49 10.42
N ALA A 162 -4.05 14.55 10.43
CA ALA A 162 -3.23 13.65 11.25
C ALA A 162 -3.47 13.86 12.76
N GLU A 163 -3.61 15.10 13.22
CA GLU A 163 -3.98 15.44 14.60
C GLU A 163 -5.37 14.90 14.96
N PHE A 164 -6.31 15.01 14.03
CA PHE A 164 -7.63 14.43 14.23
C PHE A 164 -7.59 12.92 14.39
N VAL A 165 -6.78 12.23 13.60
CA VAL A 165 -6.67 10.78 13.62
C VAL A 165 -5.86 10.27 14.82
N ASN A 166 -4.71 10.89 15.14
CA ASN A 166 -3.75 10.43 16.16
C ASN A 166 -4.18 10.72 17.61
N VAL A 167 -5.49 10.74 17.88
CA VAL A 167 -5.98 10.83 19.27
C VAL A 167 -6.08 9.40 19.83
N PRO A 168 -5.32 9.04 20.87
CA PRO A 168 -5.21 7.62 21.33
C PRO A 168 -6.54 6.95 21.70
N THR A 169 -7.56 7.75 22.10
CA THR A 169 -8.88 7.23 22.48
C THR A 169 -9.82 7.01 21.29
N ARG A 170 -9.41 7.39 20.08
CA ARG A 170 -10.22 7.23 18.88
C ARG A 170 -10.02 5.87 18.23
N GLN A 171 -11.13 5.25 17.89
CA GLN A 171 -11.16 4.03 17.08
C GLN A 171 -11.15 4.41 15.59
N ILE A 172 -9.99 4.86 15.13
CA ILE A 172 -9.78 5.32 13.75
C ILE A 172 -8.38 4.96 13.30
N LEU A 173 -8.23 4.62 12.03
CA LEU A 173 -6.96 4.36 11.35
C LEU A 173 -6.94 5.11 10.02
N LEU A 174 -5.85 5.81 9.74
CA LEU A 174 -5.57 6.43 8.45
C LEU A 174 -4.37 5.73 7.81
N VAL A 175 -4.55 5.17 6.63
CA VAL A 175 -3.48 4.53 5.86
C VAL A 175 -3.40 5.17 4.49
N THR A 176 -2.26 5.75 4.18
CA THR A 176 -1.95 6.35 2.88
C THR A 176 -0.94 5.51 2.13
N THR A 177 -0.87 5.61 0.80
CA THR A 177 0.18 4.96 0.02
C THR A 177 1.03 5.97 -0.73
N LEU A 178 2.33 5.72 -0.77
CA LEU A 178 3.31 6.49 -1.52
C LEU A 178 4.18 5.57 -2.38
N HIS A 179 4.67 6.09 -3.51
CA HIS A 179 5.66 5.39 -4.34
C HIS A 179 7.11 5.74 -3.98
N GLN A 180 7.33 6.79 -3.20
CA GLN A 180 8.62 7.19 -2.64
C GLN A 180 8.44 7.72 -1.21
N ASN A 181 9.52 7.89 -0.46
CA ASN A 181 9.43 8.40 0.90
C ASN A 181 8.88 9.84 0.93
N PHE A 182 8.22 10.20 2.01
CA PHE A 182 7.56 11.49 2.18
C PHE A 182 8.49 12.68 1.93
N SER A 183 9.76 12.58 2.33
CA SER A 183 10.75 13.65 2.16
C SER A 183 11.16 13.87 0.70
N ALA A 184 11.00 12.89 -0.17
CA ALA A 184 11.34 13.01 -1.58
C ALA A 184 10.48 14.05 -2.31
N TYR A 185 9.22 14.22 -1.88
CA TYR A 185 8.30 15.22 -2.44
C TYR A 185 8.72 16.65 -2.07
N ALA A 186 9.45 16.84 -0.98
CA ALA A 186 9.89 18.14 -0.48
C ALA A 186 11.17 18.69 -1.14
N ARG A 187 11.76 17.99 -2.11
CA ARG A 187 13.09 18.34 -2.66
C ARG A 187 13.22 19.77 -3.15
N ARG A 188 12.14 20.33 -3.76
CA ARG A 188 12.12 21.67 -4.36
C ARG A 188 11.62 22.77 -3.44
N LEU A 189 11.24 22.44 -2.21
CA LEU A 189 10.74 23.39 -1.22
C LEU A 189 11.87 24.22 -0.62
N SER A 190 11.54 25.42 -0.17
CA SER A 190 12.45 26.27 0.63
C SER A 190 12.81 25.61 1.97
N ALA A 191 13.83 26.10 2.65
CA ALA A 191 14.24 25.56 3.96
C ALA A 191 13.09 25.59 4.98
N LEU A 192 12.37 26.72 5.07
CA LEU A 192 11.24 26.89 5.98
C LEU A 192 10.09 25.91 5.67
N GLN A 193 9.75 25.75 4.40
CA GLN A 193 8.72 24.81 3.98
C GLN A 193 9.12 23.34 4.23
N LYS A 194 10.41 22.99 4.12
CA LYS A 194 10.93 21.67 4.48
C LYS A 194 10.81 21.35 5.96
N GLU A 195 10.97 22.35 6.81
CA GLU A 195 10.74 22.18 8.26
C GLU A 195 9.27 21.84 8.54
N GLU A 196 8.33 22.59 7.97
CA GLU A 196 6.90 22.30 8.11
C GLU A 196 6.53 20.91 7.52
N TRP A 197 7.11 20.57 6.37
CA TRP A 197 6.96 19.25 5.76
C TRP A 197 7.42 18.12 6.69
N THR A 198 8.55 18.33 7.36
CA THR A 198 9.11 17.38 8.32
C THR A 198 8.20 17.20 9.55
N LYS A 199 7.56 18.28 10.01
CA LYS A 199 6.58 18.21 11.11
C LYS A 199 5.36 17.36 10.71
N VAL A 200 4.84 17.56 9.50
CA VAL A 200 3.72 16.76 8.98
C VAL A 200 4.14 15.29 8.82
N LYS A 201 5.31 15.05 8.19
CA LYS A 201 5.88 13.70 8.07
C LYS A 201 5.97 12.99 9.42
N GLY A 202 6.42 13.68 10.46
CA GLY A 202 6.58 13.12 11.82
C GLY A 202 5.28 12.63 12.45
N ARG A 203 4.11 12.99 11.90
CA ARG A 203 2.80 12.50 12.36
C ARG A 203 2.40 11.18 11.72
N PHE A 204 3.05 10.78 10.64
CA PHE A 204 2.79 9.52 9.93
C PHE A 204 3.90 8.51 10.21
N LYS A 205 3.53 7.31 10.58
CA LYS A 205 4.49 6.20 10.64
C LYS A 205 4.67 5.59 9.25
N GLU A 206 5.90 5.65 8.75
CA GLU A 206 6.25 5.05 7.47
C GLU A 206 6.42 3.53 7.62
N LEU A 207 5.78 2.76 6.76
CA LEU A 207 5.90 1.31 6.62
C LEU A 207 6.35 0.99 5.20
N VAL A 208 7.42 0.23 5.08
CA VAL A 208 8.03 -0.07 3.78
C VAL A 208 7.38 -1.32 3.19
N PHE A 209 6.84 -1.20 1.97
CA PHE A 209 6.23 -2.29 1.21
C PHE A 209 7.09 -2.64 0.01
N ILE A 210 8.12 -3.44 0.25
CA ILE A 210 9.09 -3.88 -0.77
C ILE A 210 9.16 -5.40 -0.72
N GLU A 211 8.74 -6.02 -1.81
CA GLU A 211 8.88 -7.46 -1.96
C GLU A 211 10.29 -7.82 -2.46
N PRO A 212 10.96 -8.80 -1.84
CA PRO A 212 12.17 -9.38 -2.40
C PRO A 212 11.95 -9.89 -3.83
N VAL A 213 13.00 -9.88 -4.66
CA VAL A 213 12.88 -10.31 -6.06
C VAL A 213 12.36 -11.73 -6.16
N GLU A 214 12.79 -12.62 -5.28
CA GLU A 214 12.34 -14.01 -5.22
C GLU A 214 10.84 -14.12 -4.99
N GLN A 215 10.28 -13.24 -4.16
CA GLN A 215 8.85 -13.19 -3.91
C GLN A 215 8.08 -12.73 -5.15
N LEU A 216 8.61 -11.74 -5.87
CA LEU A 216 8.04 -11.29 -7.13
C LEU A 216 8.12 -12.39 -8.22
N LEU A 217 9.23 -13.12 -8.27
CA LEU A 217 9.38 -14.27 -9.17
C LEU A 217 8.39 -15.38 -8.80
N TYR A 218 8.18 -15.65 -7.53
CA TYR A 218 7.16 -16.59 -7.06
C TYR A 218 5.76 -16.13 -7.48
N LEU A 219 5.40 -14.88 -7.26
CA LEU A 219 4.12 -14.32 -7.70
C LEU A 219 3.95 -14.44 -9.22
N ALA A 220 4.98 -14.11 -10.00
CA ALA A 220 4.96 -14.28 -11.46
C ALA A 220 4.77 -15.73 -11.87
N SER A 221 5.43 -16.67 -11.20
CA SER A 221 5.32 -18.10 -11.48
C SER A 221 3.92 -18.64 -11.28
N THR A 222 3.18 -18.11 -10.28
CA THR A 222 1.78 -18.52 -10.05
C THR A 222 0.84 -18.07 -11.16
N GLN A 223 1.25 -17.10 -11.96
CA GLN A 223 0.43 -16.52 -13.04
C GLN A 223 0.75 -17.08 -14.42
N LEU A 224 1.99 -17.50 -14.62
CA LEU A 224 2.43 -17.96 -15.95
C LEU A 224 1.85 -19.34 -16.36
N ASN A 225 1.27 -20.12 -15.43
CA ASN A 225 0.59 -21.39 -15.70
C ASN A 225 1.32 -22.22 -16.76
N ALA A 226 2.60 -22.52 -16.55
CA ALA A 226 3.38 -23.28 -17.51
C ALA A 226 2.75 -24.67 -17.69
N LYS A 227 2.06 -24.86 -18.82
CA LYS A 227 1.55 -26.16 -19.22
C LYS A 227 2.72 -27.12 -19.37
N ASN A 228 2.62 -28.19 -18.68
CA ASN A 228 3.58 -29.23 -18.41
C ASN A 228 4.16 -29.91 -19.65
N ASP A 229 5.46 -29.72 -19.84
CA ASP A 229 6.33 -30.73 -20.42
C ASP A 229 7.55 -30.86 -19.47
N VAL A 230 7.52 -31.88 -18.60
CA VAL A 230 8.26 -31.86 -17.33
C VAL A 230 9.65 -32.55 -17.42
N GLY A 231 9.99 -33.26 -18.51
CA GLY A 231 11.17 -34.10 -18.55
C GLY A 231 12.50 -33.37 -18.61
N VAL A 232 13.05 -33.19 -19.81
CA VAL A 232 14.38 -32.58 -20.04
C VAL A 232 14.47 -31.13 -19.55
N ARG A 233 13.35 -30.40 -19.57
CA ARG A 233 13.27 -29.03 -19.15
C ARG A 233 13.45 -28.88 -17.63
N ALA A 234 12.91 -29.78 -16.81
CA ALA A 234 13.01 -29.71 -15.37
C ALA A 234 14.47 -29.80 -14.90
N GLU A 235 15.24 -30.69 -15.45
CA GLU A 235 16.68 -30.82 -15.15
C GLU A 235 17.47 -29.59 -15.56
N TYR A 236 17.18 -29.02 -16.71
CA TYR A 236 17.80 -27.77 -17.18
C TYR A 236 17.50 -26.61 -16.26
N MET A 237 16.21 -26.42 -15.91
CA MET A 237 15.79 -25.33 -15.01
C MET A 237 16.34 -25.50 -13.59
N GLU A 238 16.51 -26.74 -13.12
CA GLU A 238 17.14 -27.01 -11.83
C GLU A 238 18.61 -26.60 -11.83
N LYS A 239 19.37 -26.95 -12.89
CA LYS A 239 20.76 -26.52 -13.07
C LYS A 239 20.88 -24.99 -13.10
N LEU A 240 19.98 -24.30 -13.82
CA LEU A 240 19.95 -22.85 -13.86
C LEU A 240 19.59 -22.23 -12.49
N CYS A 241 18.66 -22.86 -11.75
CA CYS A 241 18.31 -22.43 -10.40
C CYS A 241 19.51 -22.53 -9.45
N GLN A 242 20.24 -23.64 -9.48
CA GLN A 242 21.47 -23.82 -8.70
C GLN A 242 22.55 -22.84 -9.08
N LEU A 243 22.75 -22.59 -10.38
CA LEU A 243 23.70 -21.60 -10.86
C LEU A 243 23.33 -20.19 -10.38
N ALA A 244 22.05 -19.80 -10.45
CA ALA A 244 21.56 -18.52 -9.99
C ALA A 244 21.78 -18.30 -8.48
N LYS A 245 21.64 -19.36 -7.67
CA LYS A 245 21.97 -19.34 -6.23
C LYS A 245 23.47 -19.19 -6.00
N THR A 246 24.27 -20.03 -6.66
CA THR A 246 25.73 -20.00 -6.51
C THR A 246 26.34 -18.64 -6.88
N THR A 247 25.77 -18.00 -7.90
CA THR A 247 26.18 -16.66 -8.35
C THR A 247 25.53 -15.53 -7.54
N LYS A 248 24.72 -15.85 -6.53
CA LYS A 248 24.01 -14.90 -5.65
C LYS A 248 23.07 -13.94 -6.40
N PHE A 249 22.57 -14.34 -7.57
CA PHE A 249 21.49 -13.61 -8.25
C PHE A 249 20.16 -13.78 -7.54
N VAL A 250 19.93 -14.95 -6.93
CA VAL A 250 18.76 -15.24 -6.10
C VAL A 250 19.21 -15.86 -4.78
N SER A 251 18.42 -15.71 -3.74
CA SER A 251 18.68 -16.32 -2.45
C SER A 251 18.33 -17.83 -2.44
N ASP A 252 18.68 -18.50 -1.36
CA ASP A 252 18.38 -19.93 -1.16
C ASP A 252 16.88 -20.24 -1.10
N SER A 253 16.05 -19.22 -0.85
CA SER A 253 14.58 -19.33 -0.83
C SER A 253 13.96 -19.53 -2.23
N PHE A 254 14.67 -19.21 -3.31
CA PHE A 254 14.23 -19.45 -4.67
C PHE A 254 14.28 -20.94 -5.01
N THR A 255 13.16 -21.54 -5.39
CA THR A 255 13.06 -22.98 -5.57
C THR A 255 13.09 -23.40 -7.06
N SER A 256 13.53 -24.64 -7.34
CA SER A 256 13.43 -25.21 -8.68
C SER A 256 11.98 -25.33 -9.18
N THR A 257 11.02 -25.50 -8.28
CA THR A 257 9.59 -25.45 -8.59
C THR A 257 9.19 -24.08 -9.15
N THR A 258 9.62 -23.00 -8.50
CA THR A 258 9.38 -21.64 -8.97
C THR A 258 10.06 -21.40 -10.31
N ALA A 259 11.33 -21.84 -10.46
CA ALA A 259 12.05 -21.73 -11.72
C ALA A 259 11.33 -22.42 -12.87
N ASN A 260 10.85 -23.66 -12.66
CA ASN A 260 10.06 -24.40 -13.66
C ASN A 260 8.74 -23.70 -14.02
N ALA A 261 8.06 -23.13 -13.04
CA ALA A 261 6.77 -22.46 -13.26
C ALA A 261 6.92 -21.09 -13.95
N LEU A 262 8.12 -20.50 -13.97
CA LEU A 262 8.42 -19.27 -14.71
C LEU A 262 8.55 -19.47 -16.23
N TYR A 263 8.68 -20.71 -16.70
CA TYR A 263 8.82 -20.96 -18.14
C TYR A 263 7.71 -20.25 -18.96
N PRO A 264 8.05 -19.61 -20.12
CA PRO A 264 9.31 -19.71 -20.86
C PRO A 264 10.46 -18.82 -20.39
N LEU A 265 10.33 -18.10 -19.29
CA LEU A 265 11.41 -17.28 -18.75
C LEU A 265 12.38 -18.14 -17.93
N GLU A 266 13.65 -18.04 -18.25
CA GLU A 266 14.72 -18.62 -17.44
C GLU A 266 14.93 -17.77 -16.17
N PRO A 267 15.47 -18.34 -15.05
CA PRO A 267 15.67 -17.63 -13.80
C PRO A 267 16.43 -16.30 -13.93
N PHE A 268 17.51 -16.27 -14.73
CA PHE A 268 18.30 -15.05 -14.96
C PHE A 268 17.53 -14.00 -15.76
N SER A 269 16.80 -14.41 -16.80
CA SER A 269 15.96 -13.52 -17.60
C SER A 269 14.81 -12.95 -16.77
N ALA A 270 14.15 -13.79 -15.98
CA ALA A 270 13.08 -13.39 -15.08
C ALA A 270 13.57 -12.40 -14.01
N TYR A 271 14.76 -12.67 -13.42
CA TYR A 271 15.41 -11.77 -12.48
C TYR A 271 15.73 -10.42 -13.13
N ALA A 272 16.39 -10.43 -14.30
CA ALA A 272 16.76 -9.21 -15.01
C ALA A 272 15.55 -8.34 -15.37
N ILE A 273 14.45 -8.97 -15.87
CA ILE A 273 13.20 -8.28 -16.19
C ILE A 273 12.59 -7.67 -14.93
N THR A 274 12.52 -8.43 -13.83
CA THR A 274 11.96 -7.96 -12.56
C THR A 274 12.76 -6.76 -12.03
N GLN A 275 14.08 -6.83 -12.04
CA GLN A 275 14.95 -5.71 -11.64
C GLN A 275 14.81 -4.49 -12.57
N ALA A 276 14.69 -4.71 -13.88
CA ALA A 276 14.48 -3.62 -14.83
C ALA A 276 13.15 -2.90 -14.57
N ILE A 277 12.05 -3.64 -14.35
CA ILE A 277 10.74 -3.08 -14.04
C ILE A 277 10.78 -2.29 -12.73
N GLN A 278 11.41 -2.83 -11.68
CA GLN A 278 11.56 -2.12 -10.41
C GLN A 278 12.36 -0.81 -10.55
N ARG A 279 13.42 -0.82 -11.36
CA ARG A 279 14.26 0.37 -11.61
C ARG A 279 13.57 1.39 -12.51
N LEU A 280 12.87 0.96 -13.56
CA LEU A 280 12.14 1.85 -14.46
C LEU A 280 11.04 2.60 -13.71
N SER A 281 10.38 1.98 -12.75
CA SER A 281 9.41 2.65 -11.89
C SER A 281 10.03 3.76 -11.03
N LEU A 282 11.35 3.75 -10.82
CA LEU A 282 12.10 4.78 -10.08
C LEU A 282 12.61 5.92 -11.00
N ILE A 283 12.70 5.71 -12.31
CA ILE A 283 13.26 6.69 -13.26
C ILE A 283 12.15 7.67 -13.73
N HIS A 284 10.90 7.29 -13.71
CA HIS A 284 9.77 8.13 -14.10
C HIS A 284 9.25 9.04 -12.95
N ILE A 285 10.06 9.21 -11.92
CA ILE A 285 9.90 10.16 -10.81
C ILE A 285 10.95 11.30 -10.98
#